data_a1a23ad3d663b8332a6571964ecf5836
#
_entry.id   a1a23ad3d663b8332a6571964ecf5836
#
_cell.length_a   1.000
_cell.length_b   1.000
_cell.length_c   1.000
_cell.angle_alpha   90.00
_cell.angle_beta   90.00
_cell.angle_gamma   90.00
#
_symmetry.space_group_name_H-M   'P 1'
#
loop_
_entity.id
_entity.type
_entity.pdbx_description
1 polymer ?
#
loop_
_entity_poly.entity_id
_entity_poly.type
_entity_poly.pdbx_seq_one_letter_code
_entity_poly.pdbx_strand_id
1 'polypeptide(L)'
;MEIDNNQNNFNFNFISDYSNELYPTYNFQAEAFNENITQNIYMNSPFLNMTQIPSIITFSIEFSTGQIYTIEANQNDLFQLIYDKFINEKCPINLRDKISLVLYDGKKVEFNKTLEENNIKENSIIIFFISNLSIPQNVNNINKLGRGFRYYAEISKAGRKQDGQYKINQDVSLVYINVGNIQGFNLFGVLDGHCEQGHLVSQFCKDYFIRKFDEFANQCKFEYINTPLGIYNKLKINNFQFIKDCFNNADIEMIKYNQFDYNNSGTTCNLVIQLDNNLICANVGDSRAILIYDNDTQTNQGIFALSQDHNPEKPLEYQRIINNGGMVDKLMDEFGNKVGNFRVFKQGYNYPGLSLSRALGDLEAKKCGVISEPEITEYKTNHNSKFMLICSDGVWKYFLNENARDLGNIYYTNLDIKTFCKNLILNSCQMWKQFNNHRDDITVVCVFF
;
A
#
# COMPACT_ATOMS: atom_id res chain seq x y z
N MET A 1 -11.96 38.32 28.74
CA MET A 1 -12.50 37.02 28.32
C MET A 1 -11.30 36.26 27.75
N GLU A 2 -10.70 35.49 28.63
CA GLU A 2 -9.51 34.67 28.33
C GLU A 2 -9.96 33.43 27.56
N ILE A 3 -9.32 33.18 26.45
CA ILE A 3 -9.49 31.95 25.67
C ILE A 3 -8.41 31.01 26.16
N ASP A 4 -8.81 29.99 26.89
CA ASP A 4 -7.96 28.89 27.34
C ASP A 4 -7.50 28.08 26.14
N ASN A 5 -6.24 28.25 25.78
CA ASN A 5 -5.52 27.38 24.83
C ASN A 5 -4.96 26.17 25.60
N ASN A 6 -5.79 25.16 25.83
CA ASN A 6 -5.28 23.85 26.23
C ASN A 6 -4.76 23.09 24.99
N GLN A 7 -3.51 23.35 24.65
CA GLN A 7 -2.73 22.47 23.79
C GLN A 7 -2.41 21.21 24.60
N ASN A 8 -3.07 20.12 24.30
CA ASN A 8 -2.64 18.78 24.72
C ASN A 8 -1.33 18.45 24.01
N ASN A 9 -0.22 18.79 24.66
CA ASN A 9 1.10 18.29 24.29
C ASN A 9 1.15 16.80 24.64
N PHE A 10 0.86 15.94 23.67
CA PHE A 10 1.21 14.54 23.75
C PHE A 10 2.72 14.41 23.54
N ASN A 11 3.46 14.33 24.64
CA ASN A 11 4.84 13.89 24.63
C ASN A 11 4.86 12.40 24.25
N PHE A 12 5.11 12.11 22.97
CA PHE A 12 5.51 10.79 22.55
C PHE A 12 6.95 10.56 23.04
N ASN A 13 7.09 9.90 24.18
CA ASN A 13 8.36 9.27 24.49
C ASN A 13 8.61 8.20 23.42
N PHE A 14 9.57 8.43 22.55
CA PHE A 14 10.09 7.40 21.67
C PHE A 14 10.58 6.25 22.54
N ILE A 15 9.84 5.15 22.51
CA ILE A 15 10.21 3.94 23.22
C ILE A 15 11.33 3.30 22.42
N SER A 16 12.58 3.65 22.76
CA SER A 16 13.78 2.95 22.31
C SER A 16 13.93 1.55 22.92
N ASP A 17 13.08 1.20 23.91
CA ASP A 17 13.26 0.01 24.74
C ASP A 17 12.32 -1.17 24.44
N TYR A 18 11.58 -1.16 23.32
CA TYR A 18 10.77 -2.33 22.94
C TYR A 18 11.51 -3.34 22.07
N SER A 19 12.82 -3.54 22.32
CA SER A 19 13.56 -4.61 21.63
C SER A 19 13.45 -5.99 22.28
N ASN A 20 12.81 -6.14 23.47
CA ASN A 20 13.04 -7.36 24.27
C ASN A 20 11.80 -8.19 24.69
N GLU A 21 10.54 -7.87 24.34
CA GLU A 21 9.46 -8.70 24.88
C GLU A 21 8.42 -9.27 23.92
N LEU A 22 8.50 -9.09 22.59
CA LEU A 22 7.50 -9.72 21.70
C LEU A 22 8.04 -10.41 20.45
N TYR A 23 9.33 -10.29 20.11
CA TYR A 23 9.91 -11.11 19.03
C TYR A 23 11.42 -11.27 19.27
N PRO A 24 11.97 -12.48 19.29
CA PRO A 24 13.40 -12.69 19.31
C PRO A 24 14.05 -12.14 18.05
N THR A 25 15.02 -11.25 18.23
CA THR A 25 15.89 -10.79 17.16
C THR A 25 16.77 -11.93 16.71
N TYR A 26 16.54 -12.44 15.50
CA TYR A 26 17.46 -13.40 14.90
C TYR A 26 18.46 -12.67 14.03
N ASN A 27 19.72 -12.71 14.49
CA ASN A 27 20.88 -12.41 13.66
C ASN A 27 20.99 -13.50 12.59
N PHE A 28 20.89 -13.13 11.32
CA PHE A 28 21.27 -14.01 10.22
C PHE A 28 22.79 -14.01 10.10
N GLN A 29 23.45 -15.01 10.70
CA GLN A 29 24.75 -15.48 10.21
C GLN A 29 24.46 -16.48 9.10
N ALA A 30 25.04 -16.22 7.93
CA ALA A 30 25.06 -17.15 6.82
C ALA A 30 26.00 -18.31 7.19
N GLU A 31 25.45 -19.43 7.64
CA GLU A 31 26.20 -20.68 7.71
C GLU A 31 26.12 -21.37 6.35
N ALA A 32 27.29 -21.64 5.79
CA ALA A 32 27.47 -22.40 4.60
C ALA A 32 26.91 -23.82 4.77
N PHE A 33 25.96 -24.23 3.93
CA PHE A 33 25.51 -25.60 3.84
C PHE A 33 26.65 -26.47 3.28
N ASN A 34 27.17 -27.34 4.11
CA ASN A 34 28.04 -28.44 3.70
C ASN A 34 27.15 -29.55 3.11
N GLU A 35 27.34 -29.79 1.82
CA GLU A 35 26.86 -31.01 1.16
C GLU A 35 27.61 -32.22 1.74
N ASN A 36 26.93 -33.03 2.54
CA ASN A 36 27.24 -34.47 2.74
C ASN A 36 26.44 -35.00 3.92
N ILE A 37 25.23 -35.48 3.69
CA ILE A 37 24.62 -36.62 4.41
C ILE A 37 23.55 -37.21 3.46
N THR A 38 23.98 -37.98 2.48
CA THR A 38 23.22 -39.07 1.90
C THR A 38 23.95 -40.34 2.35
N GLN A 39 23.33 -41.11 3.21
CA GLN A 39 23.27 -42.53 3.21
C GLN A 39 23.00 -43.10 4.61
N ASN A 40 22.08 -44.08 4.61
CA ASN A 40 21.86 -45.07 5.66
C ASN A 40 21.01 -44.67 6.88
N ILE A 41 19.72 -44.90 6.77
CA ILE A 41 18.97 -45.74 7.76
C ILE A 41 17.84 -46.44 7.02
N TYR A 42 18.11 -47.59 6.43
CA TYR A 42 17.15 -48.70 6.31
C TYR A 42 17.69 -49.80 7.19
N MET A 43 16.97 -50.16 8.23
CA MET A 43 16.74 -51.53 8.67
C MET A 43 16.07 -51.59 10.05
N ASN A 44 14.94 -52.32 10.07
CA ASN A 44 14.42 -53.14 11.15
C ASN A 44 13.69 -52.47 12.35
N SER A 45 12.39 -52.44 12.26
CA SER A 45 11.54 -52.94 13.36
C SER A 45 10.20 -53.44 12.82
N PRO A 46 9.70 -54.59 13.28
CA PRO A 46 8.45 -55.18 12.82
C PRO A 46 7.28 -54.75 13.71
N PHE A 47 6.09 -54.73 13.08
CA PHE A 47 4.76 -54.62 13.69
C PHE A 47 4.32 -53.28 14.27
N LEU A 48 3.45 -52.61 13.50
CA LEU A 48 2.05 -52.46 13.92
C LEU A 48 1.26 -51.82 12.75
N ASN A 49 0.36 -52.65 12.22
CA ASN A 49 -0.72 -52.19 11.36
C ASN A 49 -1.64 -51.25 12.14
N MET A 50 -1.64 -50.01 11.82
CA MET A 50 -2.80 -49.13 11.83
C MET A 50 -2.69 -48.23 10.63
N THR A 51 -3.51 -48.45 9.63
CA THR A 51 -3.79 -47.52 8.55
C THR A 51 -4.42 -46.30 9.17
N GLN A 52 -3.59 -45.33 9.58
CA GLN A 52 -4.08 -43.99 9.82
C GLN A 52 -4.54 -43.46 8.46
N ILE A 53 -5.84 -43.26 8.33
CA ILE A 53 -6.42 -42.49 7.21
C ILE A 53 -5.72 -41.12 7.24
N PRO A 54 -5.02 -40.74 6.17
CA PRO A 54 -4.35 -39.45 6.15
C PRO A 54 -5.40 -38.35 6.38
N SER A 55 -5.24 -37.58 7.44
CA SER A 55 -6.09 -36.44 7.73
C SER A 55 -5.73 -35.32 6.77
N ILE A 56 -6.42 -35.27 5.63
CA ILE A 56 -6.32 -34.15 4.70
C ILE A 56 -7.06 -32.96 5.32
N ILE A 57 -6.39 -31.83 5.42
CA ILE A 57 -6.98 -30.56 5.86
C ILE A 57 -6.97 -29.56 4.71
N THR A 58 -7.95 -28.70 4.72
CA THR A 58 -8.06 -27.55 3.80
C THR A 58 -7.72 -26.29 4.57
N PHE A 59 -6.79 -25.50 4.05
CA PHE A 59 -6.42 -24.21 4.61
C PHE A 59 -6.17 -23.18 3.51
N SER A 60 -6.09 -21.92 3.87
CA SER A 60 -5.86 -20.83 2.91
C SER A 60 -4.48 -20.23 3.07
N ILE A 61 -3.84 -19.92 1.94
CA ILE A 61 -2.67 -19.06 1.87
C ILE A 61 -3.16 -17.68 1.39
N GLU A 62 -2.97 -16.67 2.21
CA GLU A 62 -3.29 -15.29 1.90
C GLU A 62 -1.99 -14.50 1.71
N PHE A 63 -1.83 -13.86 0.56
CA PHE A 63 -0.77 -12.89 0.38
C PHE A 63 -1.13 -11.58 1.10
N SER A 64 -0.13 -10.87 1.61
CA SER A 64 -0.33 -9.53 2.19
C SER A 64 -0.94 -8.51 1.22
N THR A 65 -1.01 -8.85 -0.06
CA THR A 65 -1.72 -8.12 -1.13
C THR A 65 -3.21 -8.47 -1.24
N GLY A 66 -3.70 -9.41 -0.42
CA GLY A 66 -5.11 -9.83 -0.38
C GLY A 66 -5.48 -10.99 -1.31
N GLN A 67 -4.56 -11.51 -2.11
CA GLN A 67 -4.81 -12.70 -2.93
C GLN A 67 -4.87 -13.94 -2.03
N ILE A 68 -5.91 -14.76 -2.20
CA ILE A 68 -6.16 -15.95 -1.38
C ILE A 68 -6.14 -17.21 -2.26
N TYR A 69 -5.47 -18.24 -1.78
CA TYR A 69 -5.40 -19.55 -2.42
C TYR A 69 -5.78 -20.64 -1.43
N THR A 70 -6.70 -21.51 -1.80
CA THR A 70 -7.06 -22.67 -1.00
C THR A 70 -6.13 -23.84 -1.31
N ILE A 71 -5.60 -24.47 -0.27
CA ILE A 71 -4.66 -25.59 -0.31
C ILE A 71 -5.25 -26.78 0.45
N GLU A 72 -5.13 -27.95 -0.15
CA GLU A 72 -5.40 -29.23 0.50
C GLU A 72 -4.08 -29.97 0.69
N ALA A 73 -3.80 -30.40 1.90
CA ALA A 73 -2.59 -31.15 2.22
C ALA A 73 -2.82 -32.09 3.40
N ASN A 74 -1.95 -33.11 3.53
CA ASN A 74 -1.97 -33.99 4.70
C ASN A 74 -1.38 -33.22 5.91
N GLN A 75 -2.03 -33.32 7.05
CA GLN A 75 -1.62 -32.68 8.30
C GLN A 75 -0.19 -33.07 8.74
N ASN A 76 0.27 -34.23 8.34
CA ASN A 76 1.62 -34.72 8.63
C ASN A 76 2.67 -34.34 7.57
N ASP A 77 2.28 -33.62 6.51
CA ASP A 77 3.25 -33.16 5.52
C ASP A 77 4.11 -32.03 6.08
N LEU A 78 5.40 -32.03 5.75
CA LEU A 78 6.31 -30.92 6.06
C LEU A 78 5.85 -29.66 5.34
N PHE A 79 5.82 -28.53 6.04
CA PHE A 79 5.41 -27.28 5.45
C PHE A 79 6.28 -26.88 4.25
N GLN A 80 7.59 -27.21 4.26
CA GLN A 80 8.48 -26.95 3.13
C GLN A 80 7.97 -27.58 1.83
N LEU A 81 7.52 -28.85 1.86
CA LEU A 81 7.03 -29.54 0.66
C LEU A 81 5.75 -28.89 0.11
N ILE A 82 4.87 -28.48 1.01
CA ILE A 82 3.63 -27.80 0.65
C ILE A 82 3.93 -26.41 0.06
N TYR A 83 4.86 -25.70 0.66
CA TYR A 83 5.34 -24.39 0.18
C TYR A 83 5.94 -24.51 -1.22
N ASP A 84 6.86 -25.46 -1.44
CA ASP A 84 7.52 -25.65 -2.74
C ASP A 84 6.51 -26.03 -3.83
N LYS A 85 5.55 -26.90 -3.51
CA LYS A 85 4.45 -27.24 -4.42
C LYS A 85 3.59 -26.03 -4.74
N PHE A 86 3.18 -25.25 -3.72
CA PHE A 86 2.41 -24.03 -3.93
C PHE A 86 3.15 -23.01 -4.80
N ILE A 87 4.44 -22.75 -4.51
CA ILE A 87 5.28 -21.83 -5.28
C ILE A 87 5.36 -22.24 -6.74
N ASN A 88 5.53 -23.53 -7.02
CA ASN A 88 5.68 -24.00 -8.38
C ASN A 88 4.38 -24.07 -9.18
N GLU A 89 3.27 -24.44 -8.55
CA GLU A 89 2.01 -24.76 -9.22
C GLU A 89 1.00 -23.60 -9.21
N LYS A 90 0.88 -22.88 -8.09
CA LYS A 90 -0.20 -21.92 -7.86
C LYS A 90 0.25 -20.47 -7.68
N CYS A 91 1.48 -20.26 -7.17
CA CYS A 91 1.97 -18.91 -6.91
C CYS A 91 2.25 -18.15 -8.21
N PRO A 92 1.74 -16.92 -8.38
CA PRO A 92 2.06 -16.09 -9.53
C PRO A 92 3.58 -15.89 -9.68
N ILE A 93 4.09 -16.03 -10.90
CA ILE A 93 5.53 -15.98 -11.21
C ILE A 93 6.18 -14.69 -10.68
N ASN A 94 5.48 -13.57 -10.78
CA ASN A 94 5.95 -12.26 -10.32
C ASN A 94 6.02 -12.11 -8.79
N LEU A 95 5.48 -13.07 -8.02
CA LEU A 95 5.46 -13.05 -6.55
C LEU A 95 6.41 -14.09 -5.92
N ARG A 96 6.87 -15.08 -6.67
CA ARG A 96 7.66 -16.23 -6.15
C ARG A 96 8.90 -15.80 -5.38
N ASP A 97 9.68 -14.89 -5.93
CA ASP A 97 10.94 -14.41 -5.35
C ASP A 97 10.75 -13.26 -4.33
N LYS A 98 9.50 -12.88 -4.07
CA LYS A 98 9.16 -11.73 -3.23
C LYS A 98 8.61 -12.10 -1.87
N ILE A 99 8.37 -13.37 -1.62
CA ILE A 99 7.87 -13.84 -0.31
C ILE A 99 9.00 -13.69 0.72
N SER A 100 8.80 -12.79 1.67
CA SER A 100 9.83 -12.45 2.68
C SER A 100 9.58 -13.07 4.05
N LEU A 101 8.32 -13.41 4.35
CA LEU A 101 7.92 -13.92 5.64
C LEU A 101 6.62 -14.70 5.51
N VAL A 102 6.53 -15.83 6.22
CA VAL A 102 5.32 -16.65 6.29
C VAL A 102 4.89 -16.74 7.76
N LEU A 103 3.66 -16.31 8.05
CA LEU A 103 3.11 -16.32 9.40
C LEU A 103 1.81 -17.13 9.47
N TYR A 104 1.62 -17.81 10.60
CA TYR A 104 0.37 -18.38 11.02
C TYR A 104 0.08 -17.95 12.47
N ASP A 105 -1.10 -17.41 12.72
CA ASP A 105 -1.52 -16.90 14.05
C ASP A 105 -0.47 -15.97 14.69
N GLY A 106 0.10 -15.07 13.87
CA GLY A 106 1.11 -14.09 14.28
C GLY A 106 2.51 -14.69 14.55
N LYS A 107 2.70 -16.01 14.41
CA LYS A 107 3.98 -16.69 14.59
C LYS A 107 4.59 -17.06 13.23
N LYS A 108 5.92 -17.08 13.16
CA LYS A 108 6.61 -17.55 11.96
C LYS A 108 6.38 -19.06 11.80
N VAL A 109 5.99 -19.48 10.59
CA VAL A 109 5.85 -20.90 10.25
C VAL A 109 7.24 -21.51 10.11
N GLU A 110 7.46 -22.65 10.78
CA GLU A 110 8.70 -23.42 10.72
C GLU A 110 8.62 -24.41 9.57
N PHE A 111 9.44 -24.21 8.54
CA PHE A 111 9.40 -24.97 7.29
C PHE A 111 9.82 -26.45 7.45
N ASN A 112 10.64 -26.75 8.45
CA ASN A 112 11.09 -28.08 8.81
C ASN A 112 10.13 -28.85 9.72
N LYS A 113 8.96 -28.28 9.99
CA LYS A 113 7.89 -28.89 10.78
C LYS A 113 6.68 -29.24 9.91
N THR A 114 5.89 -30.18 10.35
CA THR A 114 4.61 -30.55 9.72
C THR A 114 3.55 -29.46 9.94
N LEU A 115 2.40 -29.57 9.25
CA LEU A 115 1.25 -28.70 9.52
C LEU A 115 0.77 -28.87 10.97
N GLU A 116 0.74 -30.11 11.49
CA GLU A 116 0.34 -30.40 12.85
C GLU A 116 1.28 -29.77 13.88
N GLU A 117 2.59 -29.92 13.70
CA GLU A 117 3.61 -29.31 14.59
C GLU A 117 3.61 -27.78 14.54
N ASN A 118 3.22 -27.19 13.41
CA ASN A 118 2.97 -25.73 13.28
C ASN A 118 1.58 -25.33 13.80
N ASN A 119 0.78 -26.30 14.32
CA ASN A 119 -0.59 -26.11 14.79
C ASN A 119 -1.56 -25.56 13.72
N ILE A 120 -1.27 -25.83 12.44
CA ILE A 120 -2.11 -25.44 11.30
C ILE A 120 -3.24 -26.47 11.17
N LYS A 121 -4.49 -26.01 11.21
CA LYS A 121 -5.71 -26.82 11.26
C LYS A 121 -6.61 -26.53 10.06
N GLU A 122 -7.70 -27.27 9.97
CA GLU A 122 -8.77 -27.02 9.00
C GLU A 122 -9.23 -25.57 9.06
N ASN A 123 -9.40 -24.95 7.90
CA ASN A 123 -9.75 -23.53 7.71
C ASN A 123 -8.75 -22.50 8.28
N SER A 124 -7.51 -22.91 8.56
CA SER A 124 -6.43 -21.97 8.94
C SER A 124 -6.12 -21.02 7.81
N ILE A 125 -5.67 -19.80 8.14
CA ILE A 125 -5.18 -18.82 7.18
C ILE A 125 -3.70 -18.58 7.45
N ILE A 126 -2.85 -18.91 6.48
CA ILE A 126 -1.40 -18.67 6.50
C ILE A 126 -1.11 -17.43 5.68
N ILE A 127 -0.39 -16.46 6.23
CA ILE A 127 -0.13 -15.19 5.59
C ILE A 127 1.27 -15.18 4.98
N PHE A 128 1.34 -14.95 3.68
CA PHE A 128 2.57 -14.75 2.93
C PHE A 128 2.80 -13.26 2.73
N PHE A 129 3.82 -12.73 3.40
CA PHE A 129 4.22 -11.33 3.23
C PHE A 129 5.08 -11.17 1.99
N ILE A 130 4.61 -10.29 1.10
CA ILE A 130 5.35 -9.89 -0.08
C ILE A 130 6.18 -8.66 0.26
N SER A 131 7.49 -8.75 0.07
CA SER A 131 8.37 -7.59 0.09
C SER A 131 8.92 -7.34 -1.30
N ASN A 132 8.52 -6.26 -1.91
CA ASN A 132 9.11 -5.79 -3.15
C ASN A 132 10.31 -4.90 -2.83
N LEU A 133 11.49 -5.51 -2.69
CA LEU A 133 12.74 -4.78 -2.70
C LEU A 133 13.43 -5.05 -4.02
N SER A 134 13.20 -4.21 -4.98
CA SER A 134 14.14 -4.07 -6.07
C SER A 134 15.18 -3.04 -5.67
N ILE A 135 16.29 -3.52 -5.12
CA ILE A 135 17.54 -2.75 -5.14
C ILE A 135 17.93 -2.68 -6.61
N PRO A 136 18.10 -1.50 -7.22
CA PRO A 136 18.70 -1.43 -8.53
C PRO A 136 20.04 -2.17 -8.46
N GLN A 137 20.22 -3.24 -9.25
CA GLN A 137 21.42 -4.11 -9.20
C GLN A 137 22.74 -3.42 -9.59
N ASN A 138 22.78 -2.09 -9.68
CA ASN A 138 23.94 -1.29 -10.03
C ASN A 138 24.34 -0.32 -8.91
N VAL A 139 24.63 -0.85 -7.72
CA VAL A 139 25.25 -0.07 -6.62
C VAL A 139 26.67 0.41 -6.96
N ASN A 140 27.31 -0.16 -7.98
CA ASN A 140 28.69 0.17 -8.36
C ASN A 140 28.84 1.41 -9.26
N ASN A 141 27.76 2.15 -9.54
CA ASN A 141 27.82 3.40 -10.30
C ASN A 141 27.11 4.55 -9.56
N ILE A 142 27.54 4.83 -8.33
CA ILE A 142 27.02 5.93 -7.50
C ILE A 142 27.29 7.32 -8.10
N ASN A 143 28.07 7.43 -9.16
CA ASN A 143 28.53 8.71 -9.71
C ASN A 143 28.06 9.04 -11.13
N LYS A 144 26.95 8.52 -11.62
CA LYS A 144 26.38 8.98 -12.91
C LYS A 144 24.87 9.15 -12.89
N LEU A 145 24.48 10.38 -12.50
CA LEU A 145 23.58 11.26 -13.24
C LEU A 145 22.12 10.85 -13.45
N GLY A 146 21.21 11.65 -12.91
CA GLY A 146 19.90 11.89 -13.49
C GLY A 146 18.86 10.82 -13.22
N ARG A 147 18.99 10.03 -12.17
CA ARG A 147 18.02 8.96 -11.85
C ARG A 147 17.02 9.32 -10.76
N GLY A 148 17.11 10.49 -10.18
CA GLY A 148 16.11 11.05 -9.30
C GLY A 148 15.87 10.34 -7.96
N PHE A 149 16.31 9.10 -7.74
CA PHE A 149 16.21 8.41 -6.46
C PHE A 149 17.30 7.33 -6.27
N ARG A 150 17.53 6.93 -4.99
CA ARG A 150 18.50 5.88 -4.63
C ARG A 150 17.82 4.54 -4.42
N TYR A 151 16.78 4.51 -3.60
CA TYR A 151 16.07 3.29 -3.20
C TYR A 151 14.57 3.55 -3.15
N TYR A 152 13.79 2.50 -3.32
CA TYR A 152 12.37 2.50 -2.99
C TYR A 152 11.98 1.22 -2.26
N ALA A 153 10.87 1.28 -1.53
CA ALA A 153 10.21 0.13 -0.94
C ALA A 153 8.70 0.32 -0.98
N GLU A 154 7.99 -0.78 -1.14
CA GLU A 154 6.54 -0.83 -1.02
C GLU A 154 6.16 -1.98 -0.10
N ILE A 155 5.21 -1.75 0.80
CA ILE A 155 4.64 -2.77 1.69
C ILE A 155 3.15 -2.50 1.81
N SER A 156 2.35 -3.55 1.67
CA SER A 156 0.91 -3.51 1.91
C SER A 156 0.52 -4.58 2.92
N LYS A 157 -0.45 -4.29 3.79
CA LYS A 157 -0.92 -5.17 4.85
C LYS A 157 -2.43 -5.08 4.99
N ALA A 158 -3.10 -6.21 4.80
CA ALA A 158 -4.53 -6.34 4.99
C ALA A 158 -5.01 -5.90 6.38
N GLY A 159 -6.15 -5.26 6.43
CA GLY A 159 -6.83 -4.85 7.63
C GLY A 159 -7.39 -6.01 8.46
N ARG A 160 -8.03 -5.68 9.60
CA ARG A 160 -8.71 -6.66 10.46
C ARG A 160 -10.10 -6.18 10.81
N LYS A 161 -11.06 -7.09 10.77
CA LYS A 161 -12.42 -6.89 11.26
C LYS A 161 -12.45 -6.88 12.79
N GLN A 162 -13.58 -6.49 13.38
CA GLN A 162 -13.79 -6.49 14.83
C GLN A 162 -13.66 -7.89 15.45
N ASP A 163 -14.02 -8.94 14.72
CA ASP A 163 -13.89 -10.35 15.14
C ASP A 163 -12.44 -10.87 15.06
N GLY A 164 -11.48 -10.04 14.65
CA GLY A 164 -10.08 -10.38 14.49
C GLY A 164 -9.71 -11.04 13.17
N GLN A 165 -10.69 -11.34 12.30
CA GLN A 165 -10.43 -11.88 10.97
C GLN A 165 -9.80 -10.81 10.07
N TYR A 166 -8.98 -11.24 9.11
CA TYR A 166 -8.45 -10.34 8.09
C TYR A 166 -9.54 -9.94 7.11
N LYS A 167 -9.46 -8.69 6.66
CA LYS A 167 -10.23 -8.20 5.49
C LYS A 167 -9.56 -8.68 4.20
N ILE A 168 -10.31 -8.69 3.09
CA ILE A 168 -9.69 -8.63 1.76
C ILE A 168 -8.96 -7.29 1.68
N ASN A 169 -7.67 -7.32 1.36
CA ASN A 169 -6.91 -6.09 1.18
C ASN A 169 -7.38 -5.36 -0.07
N GLN A 170 -7.91 -4.16 0.10
CA GLN A 170 -8.41 -3.32 -1.00
C GLN A 170 -7.39 -2.28 -1.45
N ASP A 171 -6.30 -2.12 -0.68
CA ASP A 171 -5.18 -1.26 -1.05
C ASP A 171 -4.30 -1.90 -2.12
N VAL A 172 -3.81 -1.09 -3.04
CA VAL A 172 -2.84 -1.49 -4.06
C VAL A 172 -1.72 -0.45 -4.13
N SER A 173 -0.47 -0.91 -4.06
CA SER A 173 0.70 -0.10 -4.39
C SER A 173 0.95 -0.12 -5.89
N LEU A 174 1.33 1.02 -6.46
CA LEU A 174 1.77 1.15 -7.84
C LEU A 174 3.22 1.61 -7.85
N VAL A 175 4.12 0.72 -8.26
CA VAL A 175 5.52 1.06 -8.53
C VAL A 175 5.86 0.55 -9.91
N TYR A 176 6.19 1.47 -10.82
CA TYR A 176 6.58 1.13 -12.19
C TYR A 176 7.80 1.94 -12.60
N ILE A 177 8.92 1.27 -12.72
CA ILE A 177 10.23 1.87 -12.96
C ILE A 177 10.59 1.84 -14.44
N ASN A 178 11.10 2.97 -14.96
CA ASN A 178 11.50 3.16 -16.35
C ASN A 178 10.33 2.90 -17.32
N VAL A 179 9.23 3.64 -17.12
CA VAL A 179 8.02 3.61 -17.94
C VAL A 179 8.40 3.66 -19.43
N GLY A 180 7.85 2.74 -20.21
CA GLY A 180 8.19 2.61 -21.63
C GLY A 180 9.69 2.39 -21.88
N ASN A 181 10.47 1.83 -20.95
CA ASN A 181 11.93 1.70 -21.01
C ASN A 181 12.67 3.06 -21.11
N ILE A 182 12.09 4.14 -20.60
CA ILE A 182 12.74 5.46 -20.52
C ILE A 182 13.33 5.61 -19.12
N GLN A 183 14.65 5.61 -19.04
CA GLN A 183 15.36 5.72 -17.77
C GLN A 183 15.05 7.07 -17.09
N GLY A 184 14.68 7.02 -15.79
CA GLY A 184 14.32 8.20 -15.02
C GLY A 184 12.86 8.64 -15.18
N PHE A 185 12.03 7.88 -15.91
CA PHE A 185 10.58 8.04 -15.93
C PHE A 185 9.95 6.93 -15.10
N ASN A 186 9.43 7.26 -13.93
CA ASN A 186 8.92 6.30 -12.96
C ASN A 186 7.54 6.72 -12.44
N LEU A 187 6.74 5.73 -12.03
CA LEU A 187 5.46 5.94 -11.34
C LEU A 187 5.53 5.33 -9.94
N PHE A 188 5.08 6.09 -8.96
CA PHE A 188 4.90 5.64 -7.58
C PHE A 188 3.50 6.04 -7.12
N GLY A 189 2.76 5.13 -6.50
CA GLY A 189 1.41 5.46 -6.08
C GLY A 189 0.82 4.47 -5.08
N VAL A 190 -0.29 4.92 -4.47
CA VAL A 190 -1.15 4.12 -3.60
C VAL A 190 -2.59 4.36 -4.03
N LEU A 191 -3.33 3.27 -4.15
CA LEU A 191 -4.75 3.24 -4.45
C LEU A 191 -5.43 2.48 -3.30
N ASP A 192 -6.31 3.16 -2.58
CA ASP A 192 -7.06 2.63 -1.43
C ASP A 192 -8.49 2.35 -1.89
N GLY A 193 -8.79 1.08 -2.08
CA GLY A 193 -10.09 0.61 -2.56
C GLY A 193 -11.11 0.53 -1.41
N HIS A 194 -12.35 0.90 -1.68
CA HIS A 194 -13.41 0.91 -0.67
C HIS A 194 -14.72 0.29 -1.16
N CYS A 195 -15.60 0.03 -0.19
CA CYS A 195 -16.86 -0.71 -0.37
C CYS A 195 -16.63 -2.18 -0.75
N GLU A 196 -17.65 -2.85 -1.36
CA GLU A 196 -17.64 -4.30 -1.48
C GLU A 196 -16.58 -4.82 -2.46
N GLN A 197 -16.39 -4.14 -3.59
CA GLN A 197 -15.49 -4.56 -4.65
C GLN A 197 -14.32 -3.58 -4.90
N GLY A 198 -13.97 -2.77 -3.90
CA GLY A 198 -12.89 -1.80 -3.96
C GLY A 198 -11.54 -2.41 -4.38
N HIS A 199 -11.24 -3.65 -3.97
CA HIS A 199 -10.04 -4.38 -4.37
C HIS A 199 -9.96 -4.62 -5.89
N LEU A 200 -11.09 -4.81 -6.57
CA LEU A 200 -11.12 -4.96 -8.02
C LEU A 200 -10.97 -3.60 -8.71
N VAL A 201 -11.57 -2.55 -8.13
CA VAL A 201 -11.46 -1.18 -8.66
C VAL A 201 -10.03 -0.67 -8.53
N SER A 202 -9.38 -0.81 -7.38
CA SER A 202 -8.01 -0.37 -7.15
C SER A 202 -7.00 -1.10 -8.06
N GLN A 203 -7.17 -2.42 -8.23
CA GLN A 203 -6.33 -3.21 -9.13
C GLN A 203 -6.55 -2.80 -10.60
N PHE A 204 -7.80 -2.65 -11.04
CA PHE A 204 -8.11 -2.18 -12.39
C PHE A 204 -7.46 -0.83 -12.69
N CYS A 205 -7.59 0.14 -11.77
CA CYS A 205 -7.02 1.46 -11.92
C CYS A 205 -5.49 1.42 -12.00
N LYS A 206 -4.81 0.60 -11.17
CA LYS A 206 -3.36 0.38 -11.27
C LYS A 206 -2.97 -0.07 -12.68
N ASP A 207 -3.60 -1.13 -13.19
CA ASP A 207 -3.26 -1.70 -14.50
C ASP A 207 -3.59 -0.73 -15.63
N TYR A 208 -4.69 0.01 -15.50
CA TYR A 208 -5.08 1.08 -16.41
C TYR A 208 -4.03 2.19 -16.48
N PHE A 209 -3.56 2.72 -15.35
CA PHE A 209 -2.55 3.78 -15.34
C PHE A 209 -1.21 3.29 -15.93
N ILE A 210 -0.75 2.10 -15.57
CA ILE A 210 0.46 1.51 -16.15
C ILE A 210 0.35 1.49 -17.68
N ARG A 211 -0.74 0.95 -18.20
CA ARG A 211 -0.98 0.88 -19.65
C ARG A 211 -1.01 2.27 -20.29
N LYS A 212 -1.71 3.24 -19.70
CA LYS A 212 -1.84 4.59 -20.25
C LYS A 212 -0.52 5.34 -20.28
N PHE A 213 0.30 5.19 -19.26
CA PHE A 213 1.62 5.81 -19.24
C PHE A 213 2.61 5.11 -20.18
N ASP A 214 2.49 3.79 -20.41
CA ASP A 214 3.24 3.11 -21.47
C ASP A 214 2.85 3.56 -22.86
N GLU A 215 1.54 3.69 -23.14
CA GLU A 215 1.03 4.24 -24.40
C GLU A 215 1.61 5.64 -24.65
N PHE A 216 1.55 6.51 -23.62
CA PHE A 216 2.11 7.86 -23.68
C PHE A 216 3.63 7.88 -23.89
N ALA A 217 4.38 7.03 -23.18
CA ALA A 217 5.82 6.92 -23.37
C ALA A 217 6.19 6.47 -24.79
N ASN A 218 5.44 5.53 -25.37
CA ASN A 218 5.64 5.07 -26.73
C ASN A 218 5.32 6.16 -27.75
N GLN A 219 4.26 6.95 -27.53
CA GLN A 219 3.97 8.12 -28.34
C GLN A 219 5.10 9.16 -28.26
N CYS A 220 5.60 9.44 -27.04
CA CYS A 220 6.75 10.35 -26.86
C CYS A 220 7.98 9.89 -27.67
N LYS A 221 8.31 8.60 -27.63
CA LYS A 221 9.42 8.05 -28.41
C LYS A 221 9.20 8.19 -29.92
N PHE A 222 7.99 7.96 -30.40
CA PHE A 222 7.66 8.17 -31.81
C PHE A 222 7.84 9.62 -32.23
N GLU A 223 7.62 10.57 -31.32
CA GLU A 223 7.86 12.00 -31.52
C GLU A 223 9.32 12.41 -31.21
N TYR A 224 10.23 11.46 -31.02
CA TYR A 224 11.63 11.70 -30.63
C TYR A 224 11.80 12.39 -29.27
N ILE A 225 10.78 12.35 -28.39
CA ILE A 225 10.83 12.83 -27.00
C ILE A 225 11.13 11.64 -26.10
N ASN A 226 12.42 11.38 -25.84
CA ASN A 226 12.89 10.21 -25.12
C ASN A 226 13.70 10.52 -23.85
N THR A 227 13.63 11.77 -23.40
CA THR A 227 14.27 12.22 -22.15
C THR A 227 13.23 12.57 -21.10
N PRO A 228 13.51 12.34 -19.80
CA PRO A 228 12.60 12.72 -18.73
C PRO A 228 12.19 14.18 -18.75
N LEU A 229 13.12 15.10 -19.04
CA LEU A 229 12.81 16.53 -19.15
C LEU A 229 11.87 16.83 -20.34
N GLY A 230 12.07 16.18 -21.48
CA GLY A 230 11.18 16.33 -22.64
C GLY A 230 9.76 15.84 -22.33
N ILE A 231 9.65 14.68 -21.65
CA ILE A 231 8.39 14.10 -21.20
C ILE A 231 7.72 15.01 -20.16
N TYR A 232 8.47 15.52 -19.19
CA TYR A 232 7.97 16.47 -18.21
C TYR A 232 7.35 17.70 -18.89
N ASN A 233 8.06 18.31 -19.84
CA ASN A 233 7.57 19.46 -20.59
C ASN A 233 6.29 19.11 -21.39
N LYS A 234 6.23 17.90 -21.98
CA LYS A 234 5.04 17.44 -22.71
C LYS A 234 3.85 17.21 -21.79
N LEU A 235 4.05 16.65 -20.59
CA LEU A 235 2.99 16.48 -19.60
C LEU A 235 2.43 17.83 -19.11
N LYS A 236 3.24 18.89 -19.07
CA LYS A 236 2.82 20.25 -18.67
C LYS A 236 1.93 20.95 -19.69
N ILE A 237 1.90 20.48 -20.92
CA ILE A 237 1.06 21.09 -21.96
C ILE A 237 -0.41 21.10 -21.51
N ASN A 238 -1.08 22.23 -21.72
CA ASN A 238 -2.47 22.44 -21.36
C ASN A 238 -2.76 22.11 -19.87
N ASN A 239 -1.84 22.50 -18.98
CA ASN A 239 -2.01 22.31 -17.54
C ASN A 239 -2.25 20.84 -17.16
N PHE A 240 -1.35 19.96 -17.61
CA PHE A 240 -1.37 18.52 -17.34
C PHE A 240 -2.60 17.79 -17.90
N GLN A 241 -3.12 18.23 -19.02
CA GLN A 241 -4.35 17.68 -19.59
C GLN A 241 -4.30 16.16 -19.77
N PHE A 242 -3.17 15.61 -20.23
CA PHE A 242 -3.01 14.16 -20.35
C PHE A 242 -3.27 13.43 -19.02
N ILE A 243 -2.73 13.93 -17.90
CA ILE A 243 -2.92 13.32 -16.58
C ILE A 243 -4.39 13.43 -16.18
N LYS A 244 -5.01 14.60 -16.32
CA LYS A 244 -6.43 14.80 -16.01
C LYS A 244 -7.32 13.89 -16.86
N ASP A 245 -7.02 13.74 -18.13
CA ASP A 245 -7.75 12.86 -19.03
C ASP A 245 -7.60 11.39 -18.61
N CYS A 246 -6.41 10.95 -18.16
CA CYS A 246 -6.24 9.60 -17.62
C CYS A 246 -7.16 9.35 -16.43
N PHE A 247 -7.24 10.27 -15.46
CA PHE A 247 -8.10 10.11 -14.30
C PHE A 247 -9.59 10.12 -14.69
N ASN A 248 -10.03 11.08 -15.49
CA ASN A 248 -11.43 11.17 -15.91
C ASN A 248 -11.87 10.00 -16.80
N ASN A 249 -10.97 9.50 -17.65
CA ASN A 249 -11.28 8.37 -18.52
C ASN A 249 -11.20 7.01 -17.80
N ALA A 250 -10.61 6.93 -16.60
CA ALA A 250 -10.59 5.68 -15.82
C ALA A 250 -12.01 5.14 -15.58
N ASP A 251 -12.97 6.02 -15.23
CA ASP A 251 -14.36 5.65 -15.02
C ASP A 251 -15.01 5.15 -16.32
N ILE A 252 -14.74 5.80 -17.44
CA ILE A 252 -15.26 5.39 -18.76
C ILE A 252 -14.73 4.00 -19.14
N GLU A 253 -13.46 3.73 -18.87
CA GLU A 253 -12.86 2.42 -19.14
C GLU A 253 -13.40 1.35 -18.20
N MET A 254 -13.68 1.66 -16.92
CA MET A 254 -14.36 0.74 -16.00
C MET A 254 -15.75 0.36 -16.48
N ILE A 255 -16.53 1.35 -16.96
CA ILE A 255 -17.86 1.12 -17.54
C ILE A 255 -17.79 0.18 -18.74
N LYS A 256 -16.80 0.34 -19.62
CA LYS A 256 -16.59 -0.55 -20.78
C LYS A 256 -16.17 -1.96 -20.35
N TYR A 257 -15.32 -2.05 -19.31
CA TYR A 257 -14.85 -3.33 -18.80
C TYR A 257 -15.96 -4.14 -18.13
N ASN A 258 -16.82 -3.51 -17.34
CA ASN A 258 -18.07 -4.03 -16.76
C ASN A 258 -17.96 -5.41 -16.11
N GLN A 259 -16.88 -5.67 -15.34
CA GLN A 259 -16.63 -6.96 -14.69
C GLN A 259 -16.84 -6.94 -13.17
N PHE A 260 -17.10 -5.76 -12.59
CA PHE A 260 -17.28 -5.55 -11.15
C PHE A 260 -18.20 -4.35 -10.87
N ASP A 261 -18.68 -4.21 -9.63
CA ASP A 261 -19.52 -3.07 -9.22
C ASP A 261 -18.68 -1.81 -8.98
N TYR A 262 -18.58 -0.98 -9.99
CA TYR A 262 -17.96 0.36 -9.94
C TYR A 262 -18.99 1.46 -9.62
N ASN A 263 -20.27 1.15 -9.49
CA ASN A 263 -21.30 2.13 -9.14
C ASN A 263 -21.23 2.51 -7.66
N ASN A 264 -21.05 1.50 -6.81
CA ASN A 264 -21.00 1.66 -5.36
C ASN A 264 -19.61 1.36 -4.77
N SER A 265 -18.64 0.96 -5.59
CA SER A 265 -17.27 0.71 -5.17
C SER A 265 -16.33 1.63 -5.91
N GLY A 266 -15.27 2.04 -5.22
CA GLY A 266 -14.30 2.97 -5.76
C GLY A 266 -12.91 2.78 -5.16
N THR A 267 -12.04 3.70 -5.53
CA THR A 267 -10.67 3.75 -5.00
C THR A 267 -10.16 5.19 -4.95
N THR A 268 -9.34 5.50 -3.97
CA THR A 268 -8.45 6.66 -4.04
C THR A 268 -7.38 6.43 -5.11
N CYS A 269 -6.69 7.46 -5.50
CA CYS A 269 -5.46 7.34 -6.28
C CYS A 269 -4.53 8.50 -5.97
N ASN A 270 -3.42 8.21 -5.29
CA ASN A 270 -2.32 9.14 -5.13
C ASN A 270 -1.17 8.63 -6.00
N LEU A 271 -0.93 9.31 -7.13
CA LEU A 271 0.04 8.92 -8.14
C LEU A 271 1.13 9.99 -8.28
N VAL A 272 2.37 9.63 -8.01
CA VAL A 272 3.54 10.48 -8.24
C VAL A 272 4.28 10.01 -9.47
N ILE A 273 4.38 10.89 -10.46
CA ILE A 273 5.14 10.71 -11.70
C ILE A 273 6.50 11.37 -11.47
N GLN A 274 7.55 10.56 -11.46
CA GLN A 274 8.91 11.06 -11.33
C GLN A 274 9.61 11.08 -12.69
N LEU A 275 10.19 12.22 -13.02
CA LEU A 275 10.94 12.48 -14.24
C LEU A 275 12.29 13.09 -13.86
N ASP A 276 13.28 12.23 -13.62
CA ASP A 276 14.53 12.58 -12.95
C ASP A 276 14.26 13.30 -11.62
N ASN A 277 14.60 14.58 -11.51
CA ASN A 277 14.38 15.37 -10.30
C ASN A 277 13.02 16.08 -10.26
N ASN A 278 12.18 15.93 -11.28
CA ASN A 278 10.86 16.55 -11.28
C ASN A 278 9.81 15.55 -10.81
N LEU A 279 9.00 15.94 -9.85
CA LEU A 279 7.86 15.16 -9.34
C LEU A 279 6.58 15.88 -9.74
N ILE A 280 5.61 15.11 -10.24
CA ILE A 280 4.24 15.55 -10.47
C ILE A 280 3.36 14.60 -9.66
N CYS A 281 2.68 15.12 -8.64
CA CYS A 281 1.72 14.36 -7.85
C CYS A 281 0.31 14.65 -8.34
N ALA A 282 -0.43 13.62 -8.71
CA ALA A 282 -1.84 13.68 -9.06
C ALA A 282 -2.65 12.90 -8.04
N ASN A 283 -3.58 13.56 -7.34
CA ASN A 283 -4.31 12.99 -6.22
C ASN A 283 -5.82 13.06 -6.39
N VAL A 284 -6.51 11.97 -6.10
CA VAL A 284 -7.95 11.89 -5.79
C VAL A 284 -8.13 11.05 -4.53
N GLY A 285 -8.89 11.55 -3.56
CA GLY A 285 -9.13 10.88 -2.28
C GLY A 285 -8.21 11.36 -1.16
N ASP A 286 -8.09 10.56 -0.10
CA ASP A 286 -7.41 10.84 1.15
C ASP A 286 -6.17 9.99 1.42
N SER A 287 -5.75 9.17 0.46
CA SER A 287 -4.37 8.70 0.40
C SER A 287 -3.45 9.90 0.20
N ARG A 288 -2.32 9.96 0.90
CA ARG A 288 -1.49 11.16 0.97
C ARG A 288 -0.04 10.89 0.61
N ALA A 289 0.56 11.87 -0.10
CA ALA A 289 1.99 11.92 -0.38
C ALA A 289 2.64 13.13 0.29
N ILE A 290 3.79 12.90 0.94
CA ILE A 290 4.64 13.94 1.52
C ILE A 290 6.09 13.75 1.07
N LEU A 291 6.83 14.84 0.99
CA LEU A 291 8.27 14.83 0.75
C LEU A 291 8.98 15.45 1.95
N ILE A 292 10.00 14.75 2.42
CA ILE A 292 10.84 15.18 3.53
C ILE A 292 12.18 15.69 2.96
N TYR A 293 12.63 16.83 3.49
CA TYR A 293 13.88 17.47 3.08
C TYR A 293 14.61 18.08 4.28
N ASP A 294 15.93 18.27 4.14
CA ASP A 294 16.71 19.02 5.12
C ASP A 294 16.35 20.49 5.05
N ASN A 295 16.17 21.08 6.20
CA ASN A 295 15.82 22.48 6.30
C ASN A 295 16.95 23.26 6.98
N ASP A 296 17.50 24.24 6.24
CA ASP A 296 18.55 25.14 6.71
C ASP A 296 18.01 26.27 7.61
N THR A 297 16.68 26.38 7.76
CA THR A 297 16.03 27.46 8.53
C THR A 297 15.07 26.91 9.56
N GLN A 298 15.07 27.46 10.77
CA GLN A 298 14.23 27.02 11.90
C GLN A 298 12.71 27.21 11.70
N THR A 299 12.26 27.75 10.57
CA THR A 299 10.86 28.13 10.33
C THR A 299 10.04 27.13 9.54
N ASN A 300 10.66 26.18 8.84
CA ASN A 300 9.95 25.14 8.06
C ASN A 300 10.21 23.75 8.66
N GLN A 301 9.17 22.96 8.80
CA GLN A 301 9.23 21.64 9.44
C GLN A 301 9.97 20.57 8.62
N GLY A 302 10.57 20.91 7.46
CA GLY A 302 11.25 19.95 6.57
C GLY A 302 10.28 18.97 5.90
N ILE A 303 9.02 19.38 5.73
CA ILE A 303 7.95 18.59 5.11
C ILE A 303 7.30 19.43 4.02
N PHE A 304 7.18 18.86 2.83
CA PHE A 304 6.39 19.40 1.73
C PHE A 304 5.22 18.45 1.44
N ALA A 305 3.99 18.96 1.52
CA ALA A 305 2.80 18.20 1.15
C ALA A 305 2.73 18.12 -0.38
N LEU A 306 2.95 16.91 -0.93
CA LEU A 306 2.77 16.66 -2.36
C LEU A 306 1.29 16.52 -2.73
N SER A 307 0.42 16.18 -1.77
CA SER A 307 -1.02 16.11 -1.97
C SER A 307 -1.80 16.66 -0.78
N GLN A 308 -3.06 16.97 -1.01
CA GLN A 308 -4.04 17.34 0.01
C GLN A 308 -5.19 16.32 -0.02
N ASP A 309 -5.62 15.84 1.16
CA ASP A 309 -6.75 14.92 1.26
C ASP A 309 -8.03 15.56 0.74
N HIS A 310 -8.86 14.83 0.03
CA HIS A 310 -10.13 15.29 -0.52
C HIS A 310 -11.30 14.85 0.37
N ASN A 311 -11.57 15.66 1.41
CA ASN A 311 -12.66 15.42 2.35
C ASN A 311 -13.86 16.31 2.02
N PRO A 312 -15.11 15.80 2.18
CA PRO A 312 -16.33 16.51 1.78
C PRO A 312 -16.55 17.86 2.49
N GLU A 313 -16.02 18.06 3.69
CA GLU A 313 -16.15 19.29 4.48
C GLU A 313 -15.21 20.42 4.05
N LYS A 314 -14.23 20.16 3.18
CA LYS A 314 -13.37 21.22 2.66
C LYS A 314 -14.15 22.22 1.81
N PRO A 315 -13.93 23.53 1.96
CA PRO A 315 -14.83 24.55 1.41
C PRO A 315 -15.14 24.41 -0.08
N LEU A 316 -14.12 24.18 -0.93
CA LEU A 316 -14.31 24.04 -2.39
C LEU A 316 -14.99 22.71 -2.75
N GLU A 317 -14.64 21.64 -2.05
CA GLU A 317 -15.24 20.33 -2.22
C GLU A 317 -16.71 20.36 -1.79
N TYR A 318 -16.99 20.89 -0.60
CA TYR A 318 -18.34 21.09 -0.06
C TYR A 318 -19.23 21.87 -1.04
N GLN A 319 -18.75 23.02 -1.51
CA GLN A 319 -19.51 23.87 -2.43
C GLN A 319 -19.86 23.14 -3.73
N ARG A 320 -18.90 22.38 -4.28
CA ARG A 320 -19.14 21.56 -5.49
C ARG A 320 -20.22 20.51 -5.23
N ILE A 321 -20.14 19.76 -4.11
CA ILE A 321 -21.10 18.71 -3.75
C ILE A 321 -22.52 19.30 -3.63
N ILE A 322 -22.68 20.40 -2.87
CA ILE A 322 -23.97 21.06 -2.70
C ILE A 322 -24.53 21.57 -4.05
N ASN A 323 -23.70 22.20 -4.88
CA ASN A 323 -24.11 22.70 -6.20
C ASN A 323 -24.57 21.59 -7.16
N ASN A 324 -24.13 20.34 -6.94
CA ASN A 324 -24.54 19.18 -7.73
C ASN A 324 -25.67 18.36 -7.08
N GLY A 325 -26.38 18.93 -6.08
CA GLY A 325 -27.52 18.28 -5.45
C GLY A 325 -27.15 17.20 -4.43
N GLY A 326 -25.89 17.16 -4.01
CA GLY A 326 -25.43 16.35 -2.89
C GLY A 326 -25.69 17.03 -1.54
N MET A 327 -25.50 16.27 -0.48
CA MET A 327 -25.53 16.73 0.92
C MET A 327 -24.26 16.24 1.61
N VAL A 328 -23.72 17.06 2.49
CA VAL A 328 -22.55 16.68 3.31
C VAL A 328 -23.00 16.65 4.78
N ASP A 329 -22.94 15.48 5.39
CA ASP A 329 -23.28 15.29 6.80
C ASP A 329 -22.51 14.09 7.37
N LYS A 330 -22.65 13.85 8.68
CA LYS A 330 -22.10 12.69 9.38
C LYS A 330 -23.17 11.61 9.53
N LEU A 331 -22.71 10.37 9.75
CA LEU A 331 -23.62 9.29 10.12
C LEU A 331 -24.25 9.59 11.48
N MET A 332 -25.45 9.05 11.71
CA MET A 332 -26.11 9.08 13.02
C MET A 332 -25.96 7.71 13.68
N ASP A 333 -25.64 7.70 14.97
CA ASP A 333 -25.71 6.50 15.80
C ASP A 333 -27.17 6.17 16.17
N GLU A 334 -27.37 5.08 16.90
CA GLU A 334 -28.68 4.63 17.36
C GLU A 334 -29.35 5.61 18.34
N PHE A 335 -28.58 6.54 18.91
CA PHE A 335 -29.08 7.59 19.84
C PHE A 335 -29.31 8.92 19.10
N GLY A 336 -29.09 9.01 17.80
CA GLY A 336 -29.26 10.23 17.01
C GLY A 336 -28.06 11.20 17.07
N ASN A 337 -26.90 10.80 17.61
CA ASN A 337 -25.72 11.64 17.64
C ASN A 337 -24.98 11.52 16.31
N LYS A 338 -24.42 12.62 15.82
CA LYS A 338 -23.57 12.65 14.64
C LYS A 338 -22.19 12.07 14.96
N VAL A 339 -21.80 10.97 14.26
CA VAL A 339 -20.56 10.23 14.50
C VAL A 339 -19.72 10.07 13.24
N GLY A 340 -18.40 9.94 13.43
CA GLY A 340 -17.46 9.66 12.35
C GLY A 340 -17.15 10.88 11.45
N ASN A 341 -16.61 10.60 10.26
CA ASN A 341 -16.21 11.61 9.27
C ASN A 341 -17.44 12.16 8.54
N PHE A 342 -17.31 13.36 7.96
CA PHE A 342 -18.28 13.87 7.00
C PHE A 342 -18.35 12.98 5.76
N ARG A 343 -19.54 12.84 5.21
CA ARG A 343 -19.84 11.99 4.06
C ARG A 343 -20.71 12.68 3.05
N VAL A 344 -20.59 12.27 1.80
CA VAL A 344 -21.45 12.70 0.71
C VAL A 344 -22.67 11.82 0.65
N PHE A 345 -23.85 12.44 0.65
CA PHE A 345 -25.14 11.78 0.49
C PHE A 345 -25.91 12.42 -0.66
N LYS A 346 -26.81 11.65 -1.24
CA LYS A 346 -27.87 12.21 -2.08
C LYS A 346 -28.89 12.90 -1.20
N GLN A 347 -29.33 14.09 -1.58
CA GLN A 347 -30.31 14.85 -0.80
C GLN A 347 -31.57 14.04 -0.52
N GLY A 348 -31.93 13.91 0.77
CA GLY A 348 -33.09 13.13 1.22
C GLY A 348 -32.84 11.61 1.33
N TYR A 349 -31.61 11.14 1.19
CA TYR A 349 -31.26 9.72 1.28
C TYR A 349 -30.03 9.49 2.14
N ASN A 350 -29.89 8.28 2.71
CA ASN A 350 -28.72 7.88 3.50
C ASN A 350 -27.67 7.14 2.66
N TYR A 351 -27.62 7.37 1.34
CA TYR A 351 -26.61 6.83 0.44
C TYR A 351 -26.09 7.93 -0.51
N PRO A 352 -24.95 7.77 -1.16
CA PRO A 352 -24.00 6.67 -1.06
C PRO A 352 -23.22 6.63 0.29
N GLY A 353 -23.15 7.71 1.05
CA GLY A 353 -22.46 7.74 2.34
C GLY A 353 -20.93 7.69 2.22
N LEU A 354 -20.38 8.23 1.12
CA LEU A 354 -18.95 8.22 0.84
C LEU A 354 -18.19 9.30 1.64
N SER A 355 -17.12 8.94 2.34
CA SER A 355 -16.28 9.87 3.12
C SER A 355 -15.28 10.66 2.28
N LEU A 356 -15.29 10.48 0.97
CA LEU A 356 -14.40 11.15 0.02
C LEU A 356 -15.18 12.13 -0.86
N SER A 357 -14.55 13.25 -1.23
CA SER A 357 -15.10 14.20 -2.19
C SER A 357 -14.58 13.98 -3.61
N ARG A 358 -13.54 13.15 -3.77
CA ARG A 358 -13.00 12.70 -5.05
C ARG A 358 -12.59 11.23 -4.97
N ALA A 359 -12.90 10.46 -6.02
CA ALA A 359 -12.57 9.03 -6.13
C ALA A 359 -12.60 8.60 -7.61
N LEU A 360 -12.04 7.42 -7.91
CA LEU A 360 -12.26 6.68 -9.15
C LEU A 360 -13.30 5.59 -8.86
N GLY A 361 -14.20 5.32 -9.82
CA GLY A 361 -15.40 4.53 -9.55
C GLY A 361 -16.48 5.37 -8.85
N ASP A 362 -17.26 4.79 -7.95
CA ASP A 362 -18.30 5.46 -7.15
C ASP A 362 -19.30 6.26 -7.99
N LEU A 363 -19.81 5.69 -9.09
CA LEU A 363 -20.62 6.45 -10.04
C LEU A 363 -21.93 6.99 -9.43
N GLU A 364 -22.47 6.33 -8.40
CA GLU A 364 -23.61 6.87 -7.65
C GLU A 364 -23.24 8.13 -6.85
N ALA A 365 -22.05 8.17 -6.25
CA ALA A 365 -21.55 9.36 -5.55
C ALA A 365 -21.23 10.51 -6.52
N LYS A 366 -20.81 10.20 -7.75
CA LYS A 366 -20.57 11.23 -8.78
C LYS A 366 -21.82 11.98 -9.17
N LYS A 367 -22.99 11.36 -9.10
CA LYS A 367 -24.29 12.04 -9.27
C LYS A 367 -24.56 13.09 -8.17
N CYS A 368 -23.80 13.04 -7.09
CA CYS A 368 -23.87 13.96 -5.96
C CYS A 368 -22.69 14.95 -5.90
N GLY A 369 -21.89 15.05 -6.97
CA GLY A 369 -20.79 16.01 -7.05
C GLY A 369 -19.42 15.48 -6.61
N VAL A 370 -19.24 14.18 -6.35
CA VAL A 370 -17.93 13.55 -6.31
C VAL A 370 -17.32 13.56 -7.71
N ILE A 371 -16.01 13.74 -7.84
CA ILE A 371 -15.32 13.81 -9.15
C ILE A 371 -14.06 12.95 -9.17
N SER A 372 -13.61 12.61 -10.38
CA SER A 372 -12.33 11.94 -10.63
C SER A 372 -11.20 12.89 -11.07
N GLU A 373 -11.47 14.18 -11.23
CA GLU A 373 -10.44 15.13 -11.62
C GLU A 373 -9.39 15.27 -10.51
N PRO A 374 -8.09 15.01 -10.81
CA PRO A 374 -7.04 15.06 -9.79
C PRO A 374 -6.65 16.48 -9.46
N GLU A 375 -6.28 16.72 -8.20
CA GLU A 375 -5.44 17.85 -7.83
C GLU A 375 -3.99 17.54 -8.19
N ILE A 376 -3.30 18.48 -8.84
CA ILE A 376 -1.93 18.27 -9.32
C ILE A 376 -0.97 19.24 -8.63
N THR A 377 0.08 18.68 -8.05
CA THR A 377 1.17 19.42 -7.39
C THR A 377 2.50 19.07 -8.05
N GLU A 378 3.35 20.06 -8.27
CA GLU A 378 4.71 19.88 -8.78
C GLU A 378 5.75 20.13 -7.70
N TYR A 379 6.83 19.36 -7.72
CA TYR A 379 8.00 19.59 -6.89
C TYR A 379 9.27 19.22 -7.67
N LYS A 380 10.35 19.98 -7.46
CA LYS A 380 11.67 19.65 -8.00
C LYS A 380 12.61 19.27 -6.88
N THR A 381 13.02 18.02 -6.84
CA THR A 381 13.98 17.51 -5.84
C THR A 381 15.36 18.14 -6.04
N ASN A 382 16.08 18.31 -4.96
CA ASN A 382 17.44 18.82 -4.91
C ASN A 382 18.26 18.02 -3.88
N HIS A 383 19.50 18.48 -3.59
CA HIS A 383 20.41 17.82 -2.65
C HIS A 383 19.89 17.77 -1.20
N ASN A 384 18.92 18.62 -0.83
CA ASN A 384 18.29 18.62 0.48
C ASN A 384 17.09 17.66 0.56
N SER A 385 16.59 17.15 -0.58
CA SER A 385 15.49 16.19 -0.59
C SER A 385 15.96 14.84 -0.06
N LYS A 386 15.27 14.32 0.96
CA LYS A 386 15.62 13.04 1.61
C LYS A 386 14.79 11.90 1.10
N PHE A 387 13.50 11.96 1.34
CA PHE A 387 12.61 10.88 0.93
C PHE A 387 11.19 11.38 0.69
N MET A 388 10.50 10.63 -0.14
CA MET A 388 9.07 10.76 -0.39
C MET A 388 8.36 9.55 0.23
N LEU A 389 7.18 9.82 0.80
CA LEU A 389 6.33 8.81 1.41
C LEU A 389 4.90 8.97 0.86
N ILE A 390 4.35 7.88 0.33
CA ILE A 390 2.96 7.80 -0.15
C ILE A 390 2.28 6.68 0.64
N CYS A 391 1.16 6.97 1.30
CA CYS A 391 0.45 5.96 2.08
C CYS A 391 -1.07 6.11 1.94
N SER A 392 -1.79 5.00 2.19
CA SER A 392 -3.24 5.00 2.39
C SER A 392 -3.62 5.62 3.75
N ASP A 393 -4.91 5.86 3.97
CA ASP A 393 -5.44 6.40 5.22
C ASP A 393 -5.20 5.47 6.42
N GLY A 394 -4.96 4.17 6.17
CA GLY A 394 -4.51 3.21 7.18
C GLY A 394 -3.27 3.66 7.95
N VAL A 395 -2.41 4.50 7.35
CA VAL A 395 -1.34 5.22 8.04
C VAL A 395 -1.85 6.56 8.56
N TRP A 396 -2.37 7.40 7.67
CA TRP A 396 -2.61 8.82 7.94
C TRP A 396 -3.75 9.09 8.92
N LYS A 397 -4.60 8.11 9.18
CA LYS A 397 -5.69 8.22 10.17
C LYS A 397 -5.18 8.59 11.57
N TYR A 398 -4.04 8.03 11.96
CA TYR A 398 -3.46 8.21 13.30
C TYR A 398 -2.01 8.68 13.28
N PHE A 399 -1.36 8.71 12.11
CA PHE A 399 0.03 9.13 11.98
C PHE A 399 0.11 10.54 11.41
N LEU A 400 0.69 11.46 12.18
CA LEU A 400 0.95 12.82 11.71
C LEU A 400 2.13 12.83 10.73
N ASN A 401 2.17 13.81 9.83
CA ASN A 401 3.27 13.97 8.89
C ASN A 401 4.62 14.12 9.62
N GLU A 402 4.64 14.81 10.75
CA GLU A 402 5.81 15.02 11.60
C GLU A 402 6.34 13.70 12.17
N ASN A 403 5.45 12.84 12.64
CA ASN A 403 5.83 11.53 13.18
C ASN A 403 6.45 10.65 12.10
N ALA A 404 5.89 10.68 10.89
CA ALA A 404 6.44 9.95 9.74
C ALA A 404 7.82 10.48 9.32
N ARG A 405 8.01 11.82 9.32
CA ARG A 405 9.31 12.46 9.11
C ARG A 405 10.34 12.01 10.15
N ASP A 406 10.00 12.09 11.42
CA ASP A 406 10.93 11.82 12.51
C ASP A 406 11.34 10.34 12.52
N LEU A 407 10.37 9.44 12.33
CA LEU A 407 10.65 8.02 12.16
C LEU A 407 11.54 7.77 10.92
N GLY A 408 11.22 8.37 9.78
CA GLY A 408 11.98 8.20 8.55
C GLY A 408 13.42 8.71 8.64
N ASN A 409 13.65 9.84 9.33
CA ASN A 409 14.98 10.41 9.53
C ASN A 409 15.92 9.46 10.29
N ILE A 410 15.40 8.64 11.22
CA ILE A 410 16.21 7.64 11.96
C ILE A 410 16.82 6.62 10.98
N TYR A 411 16.08 6.19 9.98
CA TYR A 411 16.50 5.14 9.05
C TYR A 411 17.16 5.70 7.78
N TYR A 412 16.91 6.96 7.44
CA TYR A 412 17.48 7.57 6.24
C TYR A 412 19.01 7.66 6.30
N THR A 413 19.59 7.95 7.46
CA THR A 413 21.03 8.05 7.64
C THR A 413 21.79 6.77 7.28
N ASN A 414 21.17 5.61 7.55
CA ASN A 414 21.71 4.29 7.25
C ASN A 414 21.15 3.70 5.94
N LEU A 415 20.32 4.46 5.21
CA LEU A 415 19.64 4.03 4.00
C LEU A 415 18.79 2.76 4.16
N ASP A 416 18.30 2.50 5.39
CA ASP A 416 17.49 1.32 5.71
C ASP A 416 15.98 1.58 5.49
N ILE A 417 15.61 1.73 4.23
CA ILE A 417 14.23 1.97 3.81
C ILE A 417 13.28 0.82 4.19
N LYS A 418 13.79 -0.43 4.26
CA LYS A 418 12.99 -1.62 4.62
C LYS A 418 12.47 -1.53 6.04
N THR A 419 13.41 -1.33 6.97
CA THR A 419 13.07 -1.25 8.39
C THR A 419 12.20 -0.03 8.66
N PHE A 420 12.44 1.08 7.97
CA PHE A 420 11.55 2.24 8.03
C PHE A 420 10.11 1.87 7.68
N CYS A 421 9.87 1.32 6.48
CA CYS A 421 8.51 0.96 6.05
C CYS A 421 7.86 -0.09 6.97
N LYS A 422 8.61 -1.09 7.44
CA LYS A 422 8.12 -2.08 8.42
C LYS A 422 7.67 -1.41 9.72
N ASN A 423 8.50 -0.54 10.30
CA ASN A 423 8.18 0.12 11.54
C ASN A 423 7.02 1.11 11.39
N LEU A 424 6.91 1.79 10.27
CA LEU A 424 5.76 2.63 9.98
C LEU A 424 4.45 1.82 10.01
N ILE A 425 4.41 0.66 9.34
CA ILE A 425 3.26 -0.25 9.38
C ILE A 425 2.99 -0.78 10.79
N LEU A 426 4.03 -1.21 11.51
CA LEU A 426 3.87 -1.74 12.87
C LEU A 426 3.31 -0.68 13.82
N ASN A 427 3.84 0.54 13.78
CA ASN A 427 3.36 1.65 14.58
C ASN A 427 1.91 2.02 14.21
N SER A 428 1.57 2.07 12.91
CA SER A 428 0.19 2.29 12.48
C SER A 428 -0.74 1.19 13.00
N CYS A 429 -0.34 -0.07 12.94
CA CYS A 429 -1.12 -1.19 13.50
C CYS A 429 -1.35 -1.06 15.01
N GLN A 430 -0.35 -0.59 15.76
CA GLN A 430 -0.47 -0.37 17.21
C GLN A 430 -1.45 0.77 17.51
N MET A 431 -1.38 1.87 16.77
CA MET A 431 -2.30 3.00 16.91
C MET A 431 -3.74 2.58 16.59
N TRP A 432 -3.96 1.83 15.51
CA TRP A 432 -5.28 1.27 15.21
C TRP A 432 -5.81 0.40 16.36
N LYS A 433 -4.98 -0.48 16.93
CA LYS A 433 -5.36 -1.32 18.08
C LYS A 433 -5.71 -0.51 19.34
N GLN A 434 -5.05 0.65 19.52
CA GLN A 434 -5.29 1.51 20.68
C GLN A 434 -6.61 2.26 20.58
N PHE A 435 -7.01 2.67 19.37
CA PHE A 435 -8.16 3.55 19.16
C PHE A 435 -9.39 2.86 18.57
N ASN A 436 -9.24 1.64 18.04
CA ASN A 436 -10.33 0.90 17.39
C ASN A 436 -10.26 -0.60 17.64
N ASN A 437 -11.43 -1.24 17.53
CA ASN A 437 -11.54 -2.70 17.55
C ASN A 437 -11.33 -3.34 16.18
N HIS A 438 -11.12 -2.55 15.15
CA HIS A 438 -10.81 -2.99 13.77
C HIS A 438 -9.60 -2.21 13.26
N ARG A 439 -9.02 -2.67 12.16
CA ARG A 439 -7.91 -1.99 11.49
C ARG A 439 -8.16 -1.96 10.01
N ASP A 440 -7.87 -0.84 9.39
CA ASP A 440 -7.90 -0.72 7.93
C ASP A 440 -6.70 -1.37 7.25
N ASP A 441 -6.80 -1.51 5.93
CA ASP A 441 -5.67 -1.87 5.10
C ASP A 441 -4.59 -0.79 5.25
N ILE A 442 -3.33 -1.15 5.17
CA ILE A 442 -2.21 -0.22 5.36
C ILE A 442 -1.22 -0.42 4.23
N THR A 443 -1.06 0.57 3.40
CA THR A 443 -0.11 0.53 2.28
C THR A 443 0.84 1.70 2.32
N VAL A 444 2.12 1.40 2.11
CA VAL A 444 3.23 2.34 2.15
C VAL A 444 4.07 2.16 0.90
N VAL A 445 4.32 3.26 0.19
CA VAL A 445 5.36 3.39 -0.84
C VAL A 445 6.32 4.47 -0.40
N CYS A 446 7.59 4.15 -0.28
CA CYS A 446 8.64 5.06 0.11
C CYS A 446 9.75 5.11 -0.94
N VAL A 447 10.30 6.31 -1.17
CA VAL A 447 11.39 6.56 -2.12
C VAL A 447 12.44 7.41 -1.44
N PHE A 448 13.69 6.93 -1.34
CA PHE A 448 14.86 7.67 -0.85
C PHE A 448 15.59 8.32 -2.03
N PHE A 449 15.87 9.61 -1.92
CA PHE A 449 16.58 10.42 -2.92
C PHE A 449 18.09 10.46 -2.72
#